data_f696e60a855dbf687b4d5639e108e116
#
_entry.id   f696e60a855dbf687b4d5639e108e116
#
_cell.length_a   1.000
_cell.length_b   1.000
_cell.length_c   1.000
_cell.angle_alpha   90.00
_cell.angle_beta   90.00
_cell.angle_gamma   90.00
#
_symmetry.space_group_name_H-M   'P 1'
#
loop_
_entity.id
_entity.type
_entity.pdbx_description
1 polymer ?
#
loop_
_entity_poly.entity_id
_entity_poly.type
_entity_poly.pdbx_seq_one_letter_code
_entity_poly.pdbx_strand_id
1 'polypeptide(L)'
;MEKKHGLAALLLLFLLVACGPSGNYGYPLKIGFGREGGTKICSGKEGFYDVSINDYNGNGETKLSKGENDTIIATCYWLTVKYKGPFNNEMKIIAEPNTTGKKRTLYVYCMVDNSGATIKVTQSK
;
A
#
# COMPACT_ATOMS: atom_id res chain seq x y z
N MET A 1 0.95 20.01 -27.07
CA MET A 1 0.83 18.62 -27.51
C MET A 1 1.62 17.66 -26.65
N GLU A 2 2.86 17.96 -26.37
CA GLU A 2 3.69 17.11 -25.52
C GLU A 2 3.12 16.90 -24.13
N LYS A 3 2.47 17.92 -23.56
CA LYS A 3 1.84 17.82 -22.24
C LYS A 3 0.73 16.79 -22.19
N LYS A 4 -0.02 16.61 -23.27
CA LYS A 4 -1.08 15.60 -23.34
C LYS A 4 -0.51 14.19 -23.33
N HIS A 5 0.59 13.98 -24.02
CA HIS A 5 1.25 12.69 -24.03
C HIS A 5 1.87 12.36 -22.66
N GLY A 6 2.41 13.34 -21.96
CA GLY A 6 2.94 13.15 -20.62
C GLY A 6 1.87 12.76 -19.62
N LEU A 7 0.69 13.37 -19.72
CA LEU A 7 -0.42 13.02 -18.83
C LEU A 7 -0.92 11.60 -19.07
N ALA A 8 -1.01 11.19 -20.33
CA ALA A 8 -1.41 9.83 -20.66
C ALA A 8 -0.42 8.81 -20.12
N ALA A 9 0.88 9.10 -20.22
CA ALA A 9 1.91 8.21 -19.69
C ALA A 9 1.82 8.10 -18.16
N LEU A 10 1.53 9.19 -17.47
CA LEU A 10 1.36 9.17 -16.02
C LEU A 10 0.17 8.30 -15.60
N LEU A 11 -0.95 8.39 -16.32
CA LEU A 11 -2.12 7.57 -16.03
C LEU A 11 -1.82 6.08 -16.22
N LEU A 12 -1.06 5.74 -17.27
CA LEU A 12 -0.65 4.35 -17.50
C LEU A 12 0.23 3.83 -16.37
N LEU A 13 1.12 4.66 -15.83
CA LEU A 13 1.95 4.28 -14.70
C LEU A 13 1.14 3.97 -13.46
N PHE A 14 0.08 4.73 -13.20
CA PHE A 14 -0.83 4.44 -12.09
C PHE A 14 -1.49 3.08 -12.26
N LEU A 15 -1.96 2.76 -13.46
CA LEU A 15 -2.57 1.47 -13.74
C LEU A 15 -1.59 0.32 -13.53
N LEU A 16 -0.33 0.52 -13.92
CA LEU A 16 0.71 -0.50 -13.73
C LEU A 16 0.98 -0.77 -12.25
N VAL A 17 0.95 0.27 -11.40
CA VAL A 17 1.11 0.09 -9.96
C VAL A 17 -0.06 -0.71 -9.37
N ALA A 18 -1.28 -0.49 -9.87
CA ALA A 18 -2.46 -1.21 -9.40
C ALA A 18 -2.52 -2.65 -9.88
N CYS A 19 -1.86 -2.96 -11.01
CA CYS A 19 -1.91 -4.28 -11.66
C CYS A 19 -0.63 -5.06 -11.44
N GLY A 20 -0.25 -5.30 -10.20
CA GLY A 20 0.99 -5.99 -9.88
C GLY A 20 1.15 -7.37 -10.51
N PRO A 21 2.32 -7.99 -10.35
CA PRO A 21 2.62 -9.27 -10.96
C PRO A 21 1.80 -10.41 -10.34
N SER A 22 1.57 -11.46 -11.12
CA SER A 22 0.77 -12.59 -10.69
C SER A 22 1.35 -13.32 -9.47
N GLY A 23 2.68 -13.29 -9.30
CA GLY A 23 3.33 -13.93 -8.16
C GLY A 23 3.03 -13.28 -6.81
N ASN A 24 2.38 -12.12 -6.79
CA ASN A 24 1.98 -11.42 -5.58
C ASN A 24 0.46 -11.27 -5.52
N TYR A 25 -0.27 -12.24 -6.04
CA TYR A 25 -1.74 -12.24 -6.14
C TYR A 25 -2.29 -11.01 -6.86
N GLY A 26 -1.49 -10.44 -7.76
CA GLY A 26 -1.87 -9.25 -8.51
C GLY A 26 -1.62 -7.93 -7.78
N TYR A 27 -1.18 -7.96 -6.52
CA TYR A 27 -0.83 -6.75 -5.79
C TYR A 27 0.55 -6.25 -6.22
N PRO A 28 0.80 -4.94 -6.18
CA PRO A 28 2.13 -4.43 -6.54
C PRO A 28 3.20 -4.95 -5.57
N LEU A 29 4.39 -5.22 -6.09
CA LEU A 29 5.51 -5.64 -5.23
C LEU A 29 6.09 -4.47 -4.45
N LYS A 30 5.99 -3.27 -5.01
CA LYS A 30 6.63 -2.08 -4.45
C LYS A 30 5.83 -0.84 -4.82
N ILE A 31 5.67 0.06 -3.86
CA ILE A 31 5.14 1.40 -4.11
C ILE A 31 6.04 2.43 -3.42
N GLY A 32 6.07 3.64 -3.94
CA GLY A 32 6.87 4.71 -3.38
C GLY A 32 6.06 5.97 -3.15
N PHE A 33 6.39 6.67 -2.07
CA PHE A 33 5.82 7.97 -1.75
C PHE A 33 6.90 9.03 -1.76
N GLY A 34 6.54 10.24 -2.12
CA GLY A 34 7.40 11.39 -1.94
C GLY A 34 7.45 11.83 -0.48
N ARG A 35 8.31 12.79 -0.20
CA ARG A 35 8.47 13.30 1.16
C ARG A 35 7.17 13.84 1.76
N GLU A 36 6.31 14.39 0.93
CA GLU A 36 5.05 14.99 1.38
C GLU A 36 4.03 13.95 1.87
N GLY A 37 4.29 12.69 1.60
CA GLY A 37 3.32 11.65 1.86
C GLY A 37 2.25 11.59 0.79
N GLY A 38 1.12 11.02 1.12
CA GLY A 38 0.01 10.93 0.17
C GLY A 38 -0.77 9.65 0.33
N THR A 39 -1.56 9.35 -0.67
CA THR A 39 -2.46 8.20 -0.68
C THR A 39 -2.34 7.47 -2.00
N LYS A 40 -2.25 6.15 -1.94
CA LYS A 40 -2.26 5.29 -3.12
C LYS A 40 -3.25 4.15 -2.91
N ILE A 41 -4.00 3.84 -3.97
CA ILE A 41 -4.94 2.73 -3.94
C ILE A 41 -4.28 1.55 -4.64
N CYS A 42 -4.21 0.42 -3.95
CA CYS A 42 -3.65 -0.81 -4.47
C CYS A 42 -4.71 -1.88 -4.55
N SER A 43 -4.71 -2.65 -5.63
CA SER A 43 -5.65 -3.74 -5.79
C SER A 43 -4.94 -4.97 -6.33
N GLY A 44 -5.54 -6.12 -6.09
CA GLY A 44 -5.04 -7.39 -6.56
C GLY A 44 -6.13 -8.20 -7.22
N LYS A 45 -5.80 -9.44 -7.55
CA LYS A 45 -6.76 -10.36 -8.20
C LYS A 45 -7.61 -11.09 -7.20
N GLU A 46 -7.06 -11.37 -6.01
CA GLU A 46 -7.76 -12.13 -4.99
C GLU A 46 -7.93 -11.29 -3.74
N GLY A 47 -9.02 -11.50 -3.03
CA GLY A 47 -9.31 -10.76 -1.81
C GLY A 47 -8.41 -11.18 -0.66
N PHE A 48 -8.11 -10.25 0.22
CA PHE A 48 -7.37 -10.50 1.44
C PHE A 48 -8.28 -10.34 2.65
N TYR A 49 -7.89 -10.92 3.77
CA TYR A 49 -8.71 -10.87 4.99
C TYR A 49 -7.99 -10.30 6.19
N ASP A 50 -6.70 -10.05 6.08
CA ASP A 50 -5.92 -9.50 7.19
C ASP A 50 -4.74 -8.70 6.64
N VAL A 51 -4.36 -7.65 7.36
CA VAL A 51 -3.25 -6.78 6.99
C VAL A 51 -2.36 -6.58 8.21
N SER A 52 -1.05 -6.72 8.01
CA SER A 52 -0.07 -6.35 9.01
C SER A 52 1.01 -5.49 8.35
N ILE A 53 1.63 -4.63 9.14
CA ILE A 53 2.65 -3.69 8.67
C ILE A 53 3.85 -3.82 9.61
N ASN A 54 5.05 -4.00 9.05
CA ASN A 54 6.26 -4.03 9.86
C ASN A 54 7.47 -3.59 9.05
N ASP A 55 8.62 -3.50 9.69
CA ASP A 55 9.86 -3.18 9.02
C ASP A 55 10.54 -4.45 8.49
N TYR A 56 11.72 -4.30 7.91
CA TYR A 56 12.48 -5.41 7.34
C TYR A 56 12.77 -6.51 8.38
N ASN A 57 12.98 -6.13 9.63
CA ASN A 57 13.33 -7.07 10.70
C ASN A 57 12.12 -7.63 11.42
N GLY A 58 10.92 -7.36 10.93
CA GLY A 58 9.69 -7.79 11.58
C GLY A 58 9.30 -6.94 12.78
N ASN A 59 9.99 -5.81 12.98
CA ASN A 59 9.64 -4.89 14.06
C ASN A 59 8.49 -3.98 13.61
N GLY A 60 7.76 -3.51 14.57
CA GLY A 60 6.60 -2.68 14.33
C GLY A 60 5.36 -3.43 14.76
N GLU A 61 4.49 -2.72 15.43
CA GLU A 61 3.23 -3.28 15.89
C GLU A 61 2.09 -2.63 15.11
N THR A 62 1.34 -3.47 14.41
CA THR A 62 0.18 -3.01 13.68
C THR A 62 -0.96 -2.78 14.65
N LYS A 63 -1.48 -1.57 14.67
CA LYS A 63 -2.66 -1.24 15.46
C LYS A 63 -3.87 -1.27 14.54
N LEU A 64 -4.87 -2.06 14.92
CA LEU A 64 -6.10 -2.18 14.16
C LEU A 64 -7.20 -1.38 14.86
N SER A 65 -7.95 -0.65 14.06
CA SER A 65 -9.13 0.06 14.55
C SER A 65 -10.22 -0.02 13.48
N LYS A 66 -11.44 0.35 13.87
CA LYS A 66 -12.56 0.35 12.94
C LYS A 66 -12.95 1.77 12.60
N GLY A 67 -13.16 2.01 11.32
CA GLY A 67 -13.74 3.25 10.84
C GLY A 67 -15.20 3.07 10.50
N GLU A 68 -15.72 3.99 9.70
CA GLU A 68 -17.11 3.95 9.26
C GLU A 68 -17.30 2.93 8.15
N ASN A 69 -18.51 2.41 8.00
CA ASN A 69 -18.91 1.55 6.88
C ASN A 69 -18.02 0.29 6.74
N ASP A 70 -17.79 -0.41 7.84
CA ASP A 70 -17.01 -1.65 7.86
C ASP A 70 -15.56 -1.47 7.41
N THR A 71 -15.03 -0.26 7.47
CA THR A 71 -13.64 -0.01 7.16
C THR A 71 -12.76 -0.43 8.31
N ILE A 72 -11.69 -1.15 8.00
CA ILE A 72 -10.66 -1.52 8.95
C ILE A 72 -9.46 -0.61 8.68
N ILE A 73 -8.86 -0.10 9.75
CA ILE A 73 -7.72 0.81 9.68
C ILE A 73 -6.54 0.15 10.38
N ALA A 74 -5.49 -0.16 9.61
CA ALA A 74 -4.26 -0.71 10.13
C ALA A 74 -3.19 0.39 10.11
N THR A 75 -2.56 0.64 11.23
CA THR A 75 -1.56 1.71 11.35
C THR A 75 -0.28 1.18 11.97
N CYS A 76 0.85 1.58 11.41
CA CYS A 76 2.17 1.27 11.95
C CYS A 76 3.09 2.42 11.61
N TYR A 77 3.59 3.14 12.62
CA TYR A 77 4.46 4.30 12.46
C TYR A 77 3.84 5.34 11.52
N TRP A 78 4.46 5.57 10.38
CA TRP A 78 4.05 6.61 9.42
C TRP A 78 3.07 6.11 8.35
N LEU A 79 2.69 4.84 8.40
CA LEU A 79 1.88 4.22 7.36
C LEU A 79 0.53 3.77 7.88
N THR A 80 -0.51 4.04 7.11
CA THR A 80 -1.87 3.60 7.40
C THR A 80 -2.42 2.87 6.18
N VAL A 81 -3.07 1.73 6.42
CA VAL A 81 -3.75 0.98 5.38
C VAL A 81 -5.22 0.88 5.76
N LYS A 82 -6.10 1.35 4.86
CA LYS A 82 -7.54 1.27 5.07
C LYS A 82 -8.13 0.30 4.05
N TYR A 83 -8.98 -0.57 4.52
CA TYR A 83 -9.64 -1.54 3.66
C TYR A 83 -10.97 -1.94 4.25
N LYS A 84 -11.84 -2.46 3.40
CA LYS A 84 -13.10 -3.03 3.87
C LYS A 84 -12.88 -4.53 4.02
N GLY A 85 -13.16 -5.06 5.18
CA GLY A 85 -13.02 -6.48 5.39
C GLY A 85 -14.35 -7.18 5.27
N PRO A 86 -14.35 -8.55 5.21
CA PRO A 86 -13.20 -9.36 4.79
C PRO A 86 -13.25 -9.64 3.29
N PHE A 87 -12.16 -10.15 2.74
CA PHE A 87 -12.07 -10.61 1.34
C PHE A 87 -12.27 -9.51 0.30
N ASN A 88 -11.86 -8.29 0.63
CA ASN A 88 -11.78 -7.22 -0.34
C ASN A 88 -10.45 -7.31 -1.07
N ASN A 89 -10.39 -6.90 -2.32
CA ASN A 89 -9.16 -6.93 -3.10
C ASN A 89 -8.57 -5.55 -3.35
N GLU A 90 -9.00 -4.57 -2.57
CA GLU A 90 -8.52 -3.19 -2.71
C GLU A 90 -8.16 -2.61 -1.34
N MET A 91 -7.06 -1.88 -1.29
CA MET A 91 -6.64 -1.19 -0.08
C MET A 91 -6.16 0.21 -0.41
N LYS A 92 -6.34 1.12 0.53
CA LYS A 92 -5.84 2.48 0.44
C LYS A 92 -4.64 2.59 1.36
N ILE A 93 -3.47 2.90 0.81
CA ILE A 93 -2.23 3.04 1.57
C ILE A 93 -1.91 4.53 1.69
N ILE A 94 -1.76 5.00 2.91
CA ILE A 94 -1.59 6.41 3.24
C ILE A 94 -0.27 6.58 3.98
N ALA A 95 0.59 7.46 3.49
CA ALA A 95 1.86 7.79 4.13
C ALA A 95 1.81 9.22 4.66
N GLU A 96 2.26 9.40 5.91
CA GLU A 96 2.43 10.73 6.49
C GLU A 96 3.62 11.44 5.86
N PRO A 97 3.70 12.78 5.94
CA PRO A 97 4.89 13.48 5.50
C PRO A 97 6.13 12.98 6.23
N ASN A 98 7.23 12.86 5.52
CA ASN A 98 8.50 12.41 6.09
C ASN A 98 9.33 13.61 6.53
N THR A 99 9.40 13.82 7.84
CA THR A 99 10.18 14.91 8.43
C THR A 99 11.50 14.45 9.01
N THR A 100 11.87 13.17 8.80
CA THR A 100 13.07 12.59 9.39
C THR A 100 14.37 12.98 8.66
N GLY A 101 14.28 13.42 7.42
CA GLY A 101 15.45 13.67 6.60
C GLY A 101 16.11 12.41 6.06
N LYS A 102 15.50 11.26 6.28
CA LYS A 102 16.02 9.96 5.82
C LYS A 102 14.95 9.20 5.06
N LYS A 103 15.37 8.48 4.04
CA LYS A 103 14.52 7.52 3.35
C LYS A 103 14.06 6.46 4.34
N ARG A 104 12.81 6.01 4.21
CA ARG A 104 12.28 5.00 5.12
C ARG A 104 11.43 3.98 4.37
N THR A 105 11.31 2.80 4.94
CA THR A 105 10.65 1.66 4.30
C THR A 105 9.84 0.89 5.34
N LEU A 106 8.64 0.48 4.94
CA LEU A 106 7.82 -0.47 5.69
C LEU A 106 7.26 -1.50 4.69
N TYR A 107 6.80 -2.62 5.22
CA TYR A 107 6.24 -3.70 4.42
C TYR A 107 4.80 -3.94 4.84
N VAL A 108 3.92 -4.01 3.86
CA VAL A 108 2.51 -4.33 4.08
C VAL A 108 2.32 -5.79 3.68
N TYR A 109 1.83 -6.58 4.61
CA TYR A 109 1.49 -7.99 4.36
C TYR A 109 -0.01 -8.14 4.37
N CYS A 110 -0.56 -8.71 3.30
CA CYS A 110 -1.99 -9.01 3.23
C CYS A 110 -2.15 -10.51 3.05
N MET A 111 -2.92 -11.10 3.96
CA MET A 111 -3.16 -12.53 3.94
C MET A 111 -4.21 -12.88 2.90
N VAL A 112 -3.83 -13.73 1.97
CA VAL A 112 -4.69 -14.25 0.93
C VAL A 112 -4.64 -15.75 1.04
N ASP A 113 -5.72 -16.38 1.48
CA ASP A 113 -5.77 -17.83 1.69
C ASP A 113 -4.72 -18.27 2.72
N ASN A 114 -3.86 -19.26 2.42
CA ASN A 114 -2.83 -19.77 3.33
C ASN A 114 -1.50 -19.03 3.21
N SER A 115 -1.41 -18.08 2.33
CA SER A 115 -0.19 -17.29 2.14
C SER A 115 -0.60 -15.84 1.96
N GLY A 116 0.32 -14.99 1.57
CA GLY A 116 0.01 -13.59 1.47
C GLY A 116 0.80 -12.86 0.42
N ALA A 117 0.36 -11.65 0.15
CA ALA A 117 1.06 -10.70 -0.70
C ALA A 117 1.87 -9.75 0.18
N THR A 118 3.03 -9.35 -0.31
CA THR A 118 3.88 -8.39 0.38
C THR A 118 4.08 -7.19 -0.52
N ILE A 119 3.84 -6.00 0.01
CA ILE A 119 4.06 -4.75 -0.70
C ILE A 119 5.14 -3.96 0.03
N LYS A 120 6.26 -3.73 -0.63
CA LYS A 120 7.32 -2.90 -0.08
C LYS A 120 6.96 -1.44 -0.28
N VAL A 121 6.86 -0.67 0.81
CA VAL A 121 6.48 0.74 0.75
C VAL A 121 7.68 1.58 1.14
N THR A 122 8.16 2.41 0.21
CA THR A 122 9.28 3.31 0.46
C THR A 122 8.81 4.74 0.45
N GLN A 123 9.50 5.60 1.20
CA GLN A 123 9.23 7.02 1.19
C GLN A 123 10.54 7.80 1.11
N SER A 124 10.57 8.79 0.23
CA SER A 124 11.74 9.66 0.04
C SER A 124 12.00 10.54 1.27
N LYS A 125 13.25 10.90 1.44
CA LYS A 125 13.65 11.87 2.44
C LYS A 125 13.24 13.30 2.05
#